data_887295249feb8d0509f3543c10c09be6
#
_entry.id   887295249feb8d0509f3543c10c09be6
#
_cell.length_a   1.000
_cell.length_b   1.000
_cell.length_c   1.000
_cell.angle_alpha   90.00
_cell.angle_beta   90.00
_cell.angle_gamma   90.00
#
_symmetry.space_group_name_H-M   'P 1'
#
loop_
_entity.id
_entity.type
_entity.pdbx_description
1 polymer ?
#
loop_
_entity_poly.entity_id
_entity_poly.type
_entity_poly.pdbx_seq_one_letter_code
_entity_poly.pdbx_strand_id
1 'polypeptide(L)'
;MPRRIYAVAAKWFPLVLIIVVALFFRFYKLREFYIFEHDQDLYSLIVRDILSGHFRLIGQLTSIEGVFIGPLYYYLLVPFYALSGYNPLSAYFVSTSVAVVSLVSIYYVFYKLFSPKAALIGVFLYAFSLPLAFFDRWIVPTQPTILWSIWYMYALFITLKGDKKGLVLFGILAGLIWHIHVALLPLLFLIPVSMLTAKIDPRGLKATVFSSSLKISLGIKYERKYIFFAIAFFAFLTLPFWLFEIRHGFQQITGLIESIGRDKNGIKGIERFFLAVDGASLGFAKFITYKWKAPYLIVYFFLSFLLVFLAKRHLLSKQHLKILALWILLIIATQFASKRAISDYYFNNLTVVSLAIISLFLAEVSTVKRSGILIGLSLVVFGFYNLYLLLVENQNDGYLYKEKLVRDIRENATKRDYECIGVNYVADFGSGVGFRYLLWYLNLKTVKPASDIPVYDIYIPFYNYFPQPQIKYGLFGLKHPEEGNYDFTKCNDFSYQEQPLLGFVD
;
A
#
# COMPACT_ATOMS: atom_id res chain seq x y z
N MET A 1 -13.10 -42.61 5.75
CA MET A 1 -12.85 -41.22 6.18
C MET A 1 -11.39 -40.76 6.08
N PRO A 2 -10.35 -41.46 6.55
CA PRO A 2 -8.97 -40.92 6.54
C PRO A 2 -8.42 -40.56 5.16
N ARG A 3 -8.61 -41.40 4.13
CA ARG A 3 -8.08 -41.14 2.76
C ARG A 3 -8.57 -39.83 2.13
N ARG A 4 -9.80 -39.39 2.38
CA ARG A 4 -10.32 -38.10 1.89
C ARG A 4 -9.67 -36.93 2.60
N ILE A 5 -9.40 -37.02 3.91
CA ILE A 5 -8.74 -35.98 4.69
C ILE A 5 -7.31 -35.80 4.21
N TYR A 6 -6.56 -36.91 4.02
CA TYR A 6 -5.20 -36.88 3.48
C TYR A 6 -5.13 -36.28 2.07
N ALA A 7 -6.08 -36.60 1.18
CA ALA A 7 -6.12 -36.04 -0.17
C ALA A 7 -6.41 -34.55 -0.18
N VAL A 8 -7.28 -34.07 0.71
CA VAL A 8 -7.57 -32.63 0.88
C VAL A 8 -6.37 -31.92 1.48
N ALA A 9 -5.75 -32.47 2.54
CA ALA A 9 -4.57 -31.90 3.17
C ALA A 9 -3.39 -31.79 2.17
N ALA A 10 -3.11 -32.85 1.41
CA ALA A 10 -2.06 -32.86 0.39
C ALA A 10 -2.26 -31.78 -0.69
N LYS A 11 -3.50 -31.47 -1.06
CA LYS A 11 -3.82 -30.45 -2.04
C LYS A 11 -3.50 -29.02 -1.57
N TRP A 12 -3.72 -28.74 -0.29
CA TRP A 12 -3.51 -27.41 0.30
C TRP A 12 -2.12 -27.24 0.92
N PHE A 13 -1.40 -28.33 1.14
CA PHE A 13 -0.09 -28.31 1.78
C PHE A 13 0.91 -27.33 1.13
N PRO A 14 1.08 -27.30 -0.21
CA PRO A 14 2.00 -26.34 -0.83
C PRO A 14 1.62 -24.87 -0.55
N LEU A 15 0.33 -24.55 -0.58
CA LEU A 15 -0.15 -23.19 -0.30
C LEU A 15 0.12 -22.82 1.16
N VAL A 16 -0.19 -23.70 2.10
CA VAL A 16 0.05 -23.48 3.53
C VAL A 16 1.54 -23.29 3.79
N LEU A 17 2.40 -24.12 3.22
CA LEU A 17 3.85 -23.98 3.34
C LEU A 17 4.35 -22.63 2.82
N ILE A 18 3.87 -22.20 1.65
CA ILE A 18 4.22 -20.88 1.07
C ILE A 18 3.77 -19.75 2.00
N ILE A 19 2.57 -19.84 2.60
CA ILE A 19 2.09 -18.84 3.55
C ILE A 19 2.96 -18.80 4.82
N VAL A 20 3.36 -19.93 5.35
CA VAL A 20 4.24 -19.99 6.52
C VAL A 20 5.59 -19.31 6.24
N VAL A 21 6.18 -19.60 5.07
CA VAL A 21 7.42 -18.92 4.66
C VAL A 21 7.18 -17.43 4.42
N ALA A 22 6.06 -17.05 3.83
CA ALA A 22 5.70 -15.64 3.64
C ALA A 22 5.59 -14.90 4.99
N LEU A 23 5.03 -15.54 6.01
CA LEU A 23 4.97 -14.99 7.37
C LEU A 23 6.38 -14.84 7.95
N PHE A 24 7.26 -15.83 7.77
CA PHE A 24 8.65 -15.70 8.19
C PHE A 24 9.33 -14.48 7.56
N PHE A 25 9.21 -14.29 6.24
CA PHE A 25 9.76 -13.09 5.56
C PHE A 25 9.21 -11.78 6.11
N ARG A 26 7.98 -11.76 6.67
CA ARG A 26 7.34 -10.55 7.18
C ARG A 26 7.60 -10.31 8.67
N PHE A 27 7.86 -11.37 9.45
CA PHE A 27 8.11 -11.25 10.90
C PHE A 27 9.58 -11.27 11.29
N TYR A 28 10.49 -11.69 10.40
CA TYR A 28 11.92 -11.74 10.69
C TYR A 28 12.45 -10.36 11.05
N LYS A 29 13.11 -10.23 12.20
CA LYS A 29 13.61 -8.98 12.78
C LYS A 29 12.55 -7.86 12.79
N LEU A 30 11.32 -8.19 13.19
CA LEU A 30 10.17 -7.29 13.12
C LEU A 30 10.45 -5.88 13.67
N ARG A 31 11.03 -5.78 14.86
CA ARG A 31 11.26 -4.48 15.52
C ARG A 31 12.34 -3.64 14.83
N GLU A 32 13.33 -4.30 14.19
CA GLU A 32 14.40 -3.62 13.45
C GLU A 32 13.90 -3.11 12.10
N PHE A 33 13.07 -3.91 11.41
CA PHE A 33 12.57 -3.62 10.08
C PHE A 33 11.20 -2.92 10.07
N TYR A 34 10.62 -2.65 11.21
CA TYR A 34 9.39 -1.88 11.29
C TYR A 34 9.71 -0.40 11.07
N ILE A 35 9.29 0.12 9.93
CA ILE A 35 9.38 1.55 9.59
C ILE A 35 8.39 2.29 10.50
N PHE A 36 8.89 3.17 11.34
CA PHE A 36 8.08 4.02 12.21
C PHE A 36 8.51 5.48 12.03
N GLU A 37 7.94 6.12 11.04
CA GLU A 37 8.23 7.49 10.63
C GLU A 37 7.01 8.39 10.85
N HIS A 38 6.97 9.52 10.16
CA HIS A 38 5.90 10.51 10.28
C HIS A 38 4.50 9.90 10.07
N ASP A 39 4.30 9.08 9.03
CA ASP A 39 3.00 8.48 8.73
C ASP A 39 2.54 7.52 9.82
N GLN A 40 3.46 6.70 10.36
CA GLN A 40 3.17 5.72 11.41
C GLN A 40 2.89 6.39 12.75
N ASP A 41 3.61 7.46 13.03
CA ASP A 41 3.39 8.33 14.19
C ASP A 41 1.99 8.97 14.12
N LEU A 42 1.67 9.56 12.96
CA LEU A 42 0.40 10.25 12.71
C LEU A 42 -0.80 9.31 12.83
N TYR A 43 -0.78 8.14 12.17
CA TYR A 43 -1.93 7.24 12.29
C TYR A 43 -2.07 6.66 13.71
N SER A 44 -0.97 6.44 14.43
CA SER A 44 -1.03 5.98 15.82
C SER A 44 -1.74 7.00 16.70
N LEU A 45 -1.47 8.29 16.49
CA LEU A 45 -2.16 9.38 17.16
C LEU A 45 -3.64 9.47 16.74
N ILE A 46 -3.95 9.28 15.45
CA ILE A 46 -5.35 9.22 14.97
C ILE A 46 -6.11 8.05 15.63
N VAL A 47 -5.50 6.87 15.72
CA VAL A 47 -6.11 5.71 16.38
C VAL A 47 -6.33 5.96 17.87
N ARG A 48 -5.37 6.62 18.55
CA ARG A 48 -5.53 7.05 19.94
C ARG A 48 -6.74 7.96 20.11
N ASP A 49 -6.91 8.94 19.23
CA ASP A 49 -8.04 9.86 19.27
C ASP A 49 -9.37 9.14 19.07
N ILE A 50 -9.44 8.19 18.13
CA ILE A 50 -10.63 7.38 17.92
C ILE A 50 -10.96 6.56 19.17
N LEU A 51 -9.95 5.99 19.84
CA LEU A 51 -10.13 5.24 21.09
C LEU A 51 -10.55 6.15 22.26
N SER A 52 -10.25 7.44 22.19
CA SER A 52 -10.72 8.45 23.15
C SER A 52 -12.16 8.93 22.87
N GLY A 53 -12.82 8.38 21.84
CA GLY A 53 -14.20 8.72 21.49
C GLY A 53 -14.33 9.80 20.39
N HIS A 54 -13.23 10.30 19.83
CA HIS A 54 -13.24 11.27 18.72
C HIS A 54 -13.24 10.53 17.37
N PHE A 55 -14.43 10.17 16.89
CA PHE A 55 -14.59 9.48 15.62
C PHE A 55 -14.29 10.40 14.45
N ARG A 56 -13.60 9.88 13.43
CA ARG A 56 -13.15 10.64 12.26
C ARG A 56 -13.81 10.16 10.98
N LEU A 57 -14.19 11.12 10.14
CA LEU A 57 -14.69 10.87 8.78
C LEU A 57 -13.56 10.80 7.74
N ILE A 58 -12.39 11.33 8.08
CA ILE A 58 -11.20 11.40 7.23
C ILE A 58 -9.97 10.86 7.96
N GLY A 59 -8.95 10.50 7.19
CA GLY A 59 -7.62 10.14 7.67
C GLY A 59 -6.61 11.27 7.42
N GLN A 60 -5.36 10.91 7.13
CA GLN A 60 -4.29 11.86 6.89
C GLN A 60 -4.45 12.64 5.57
N LEU A 61 -3.86 13.81 5.51
CA LEU A 61 -3.77 14.64 4.31
C LEU A 61 -2.95 13.91 3.23
N THR A 62 -3.41 13.98 2.00
CA THR A 62 -2.64 13.48 0.84
C THR A 62 -1.63 14.54 0.37
N SER A 63 -0.86 14.22 -0.67
CA SER A 63 -0.02 15.22 -1.37
C SER A 63 -0.83 16.35 -2.02
N ILE A 64 -2.16 16.23 -2.06
CA ILE A 64 -3.09 17.26 -2.58
C ILE A 64 -3.67 18.00 -1.37
N GLU A 65 -3.40 19.30 -1.30
CA GLU A 65 -3.91 20.16 -0.23
C GLU A 65 -5.44 20.13 -0.19
N GLY A 66 -6.00 19.95 1.00
CA GLY A 66 -7.45 19.83 1.21
C GLY A 66 -8.05 18.46 0.84
N VAL A 67 -7.25 17.49 0.37
CA VAL A 67 -7.71 16.13 0.03
C VAL A 67 -7.13 15.12 1.01
N PHE A 68 -8.01 14.40 1.69
CA PHE A 68 -7.66 13.44 2.74
C PHE A 68 -7.93 12.01 2.29
N ILE A 69 -7.17 11.07 2.83
CA ILE A 69 -7.45 9.63 2.68
C ILE A 69 -8.66 9.28 3.55
N GLY A 70 -9.48 8.33 3.11
CA GLY A 70 -10.62 7.85 3.89
C GLY A 70 -10.22 7.11 5.18
N PRO A 71 -11.09 7.06 6.18
CA PRO A 71 -10.73 6.63 7.53
C PRO A 71 -10.65 5.11 7.74
N LEU A 72 -11.03 4.28 6.77
CA LEU A 72 -11.17 2.83 6.95
C LEU A 72 -9.91 2.16 7.53
N TYR A 73 -8.72 2.52 7.02
CA TYR A 73 -7.47 1.91 7.46
C TYR A 73 -7.20 2.15 8.96
N TYR A 74 -7.52 3.34 9.44
CA TYR A 74 -7.34 3.69 10.87
C TYR A 74 -8.31 2.90 11.76
N TYR A 75 -9.57 2.74 11.33
CA TYR A 75 -10.54 1.91 12.05
C TYR A 75 -10.16 0.42 12.09
N LEU A 76 -9.45 -0.08 11.06
CA LEU A 76 -8.89 -1.44 11.09
C LEU A 76 -7.77 -1.60 12.13
N LEU A 77 -7.04 -0.53 12.45
CA LEU A 77 -5.99 -0.53 13.47
C LEU A 77 -6.56 -0.50 14.90
N VAL A 78 -7.71 0.16 15.11
CA VAL A 78 -8.31 0.40 16.44
C VAL A 78 -8.38 -0.85 17.33
N PRO A 79 -8.94 -2.01 16.91
CA PRO A 79 -9.04 -3.17 17.79
C PRO A 79 -7.68 -3.70 18.25
N PHE A 80 -6.65 -3.62 17.41
CA PHE A 80 -5.32 -4.10 17.76
C PHE A 80 -4.62 -3.18 18.75
N TYR A 81 -4.78 -1.87 18.61
CA TYR A 81 -4.28 -0.89 19.57
C TYR A 81 -5.00 -1.03 20.92
N ALA A 82 -6.32 -1.17 20.92
CA ALA A 82 -7.10 -1.38 22.13
C ALA A 82 -6.67 -2.64 22.90
N LEU A 83 -6.52 -3.77 22.17
CA LEU A 83 -6.15 -5.06 22.78
C LEU A 83 -4.70 -5.10 23.27
N SER A 84 -3.80 -4.30 22.67
CA SER A 84 -2.38 -4.28 23.02
C SER A 84 -1.98 -3.22 24.03
N GLY A 85 -2.93 -2.45 24.59
CA GLY A 85 -2.62 -1.31 25.46
C GLY A 85 -1.84 -0.22 24.70
N TYR A 86 -2.32 0.13 23.51
CA TYR A 86 -1.73 1.16 22.64
C TYR A 86 -0.33 0.86 22.09
N ASN A 87 0.12 -0.40 22.11
CA ASN A 87 1.43 -0.75 21.58
C ASN A 87 1.47 -0.55 20.05
N PRO A 88 2.34 0.32 19.51
CA PRO A 88 2.38 0.63 18.09
C PRO A 88 2.78 -0.57 17.22
N LEU A 89 3.49 -1.57 17.77
CA LEU A 89 3.79 -2.81 17.06
C LEU A 89 2.55 -3.62 16.69
N SER A 90 1.42 -3.38 17.35
CA SER A 90 0.15 -4.08 17.06
C SER A 90 -0.41 -3.73 15.67
N ALA A 91 -0.08 -2.57 15.13
CA ALA A 91 -0.44 -2.19 13.76
C ALA A 91 0.08 -3.19 12.72
N TYR A 92 1.14 -3.90 13.06
CA TYR A 92 1.74 -4.91 12.19
C TYR A 92 0.82 -6.11 11.91
N PHE A 93 -0.07 -6.44 12.83
CA PHE A 93 -1.06 -7.50 12.61
C PHE A 93 -2.05 -7.13 11.49
N VAL A 94 -2.40 -5.85 11.34
CA VAL A 94 -3.26 -5.39 10.24
C VAL A 94 -2.53 -5.55 8.91
N SER A 95 -1.31 -5.04 8.78
CA SER A 95 -0.56 -5.12 7.52
C SER A 95 -0.25 -6.56 7.13
N THR A 96 0.11 -7.41 8.10
CA THR A 96 0.32 -8.85 7.86
C THR A 96 -0.98 -9.54 7.45
N SER A 97 -2.12 -9.19 8.06
CA SER A 97 -3.41 -9.74 7.65
C SER A 97 -3.74 -9.37 6.20
N VAL A 98 -3.52 -8.13 5.79
CA VAL A 98 -3.67 -7.70 4.39
C VAL A 98 -2.74 -8.49 3.46
N ALA A 99 -1.49 -8.74 3.86
CA ALA A 99 -0.54 -9.55 3.09
C ALA A 99 -1.00 -11.00 2.93
N VAL A 100 -1.49 -11.63 4.00
CA VAL A 100 -2.03 -13.01 3.95
C VAL A 100 -3.28 -13.07 3.07
N VAL A 101 -4.19 -12.11 3.21
CA VAL A 101 -5.38 -12.01 2.35
C VAL A 101 -4.96 -11.79 0.89
N SER A 102 -3.90 -11.02 0.62
CA SER A 102 -3.35 -10.84 -0.73
C SER A 102 -2.82 -12.16 -1.30
N LEU A 103 -2.06 -12.94 -0.52
CA LEU A 103 -1.55 -14.26 -0.92
C LEU A 103 -2.70 -15.23 -1.29
N VAL A 104 -3.69 -15.33 -0.41
CA VAL A 104 -4.87 -16.18 -0.64
C VAL A 104 -5.66 -15.68 -1.86
N SER A 105 -5.76 -14.37 -2.03
CA SER A 105 -6.45 -13.75 -3.18
C SER A 105 -5.70 -14.00 -4.49
N ILE A 106 -4.36 -13.89 -4.52
CA ILE A 106 -3.55 -14.27 -5.70
C ILE A 106 -3.82 -15.71 -6.08
N TYR A 107 -3.76 -16.64 -5.09
CA TYR A 107 -4.05 -18.04 -5.36
C TYR A 107 -5.43 -18.23 -5.94
N TYR A 108 -6.46 -17.70 -5.28
CA TYR A 108 -7.84 -17.84 -5.72
C TYR A 108 -8.09 -17.26 -7.11
N VAL A 109 -7.66 -16.02 -7.33
CA VAL A 109 -7.89 -15.29 -8.57
C VAL A 109 -7.14 -15.94 -9.73
N PHE A 110 -5.86 -16.27 -9.56
CA PHE A 110 -5.07 -16.91 -10.62
C PHE A 110 -5.54 -18.36 -10.90
N TYR A 111 -6.00 -19.07 -9.87
CA TYR A 111 -6.65 -20.37 -10.05
C TYR A 111 -7.93 -20.25 -10.90
N LYS A 112 -8.77 -19.25 -10.63
CA LYS A 112 -10.04 -19.05 -11.35
C LYS A 112 -9.85 -18.47 -12.75
N LEU A 113 -8.89 -17.60 -12.94
CA LEU A 113 -8.66 -16.94 -14.22
C LEU A 113 -7.77 -17.75 -15.16
N PHE A 114 -6.77 -18.44 -14.62
CA PHE A 114 -5.69 -19.05 -15.38
C PHE A 114 -5.60 -20.57 -15.14
N SER A 115 -4.75 -20.98 -14.18
CA SER A 115 -4.54 -22.39 -13.88
C SER A 115 -4.04 -22.62 -12.44
N PRO A 116 -4.14 -23.86 -11.90
CA PRO A 116 -3.56 -24.19 -10.60
C PRO A 116 -2.05 -23.94 -10.51
N LYS A 117 -1.30 -24.21 -11.60
CA LYS A 117 0.13 -23.97 -11.68
C LYS A 117 0.47 -22.49 -11.64
N ALA A 118 -0.22 -21.68 -12.45
CA ALA A 118 -0.04 -20.21 -12.43
C ALA A 118 -0.38 -19.62 -11.06
N ALA A 119 -1.39 -20.14 -10.39
CA ALA A 119 -1.76 -19.73 -9.04
C ALA A 119 -0.64 -20.00 -8.03
N LEU A 120 -0.07 -21.21 -8.01
CA LEU A 120 1.03 -21.56 -7.10
C LEU A 120 2.29 -20.74 -7.40
N ILE A 121 2.64 -20.54 -8.67
CA ILE A 121 3.81 -19.73 -9.07
C ILE A 121 3.60 -18.28 -8.63
N GLY A 122 2.42 -17.70 -8.88
CA GLY A 122 2.13 -16.31 -8.48
C GLY A 122 2.22 -16.08 -6.98
N VAL A 123 1.64 -17.00 -6.19
CA VAL A 123 1.74 -16.94 -4.73
C VAL A 123 3.18 -17.11 -4.26
N PHE A 124 3.94 -18.04 -4.88
CA PHE A 124 5.35 -18.26 -4.56
C PHE A 124 6.17 -16.99 -4.82
N LEU A 125 6.06 -16.39 -6.00
CA LEU A 125 6.77 -15.18 -6.36
C LEU A 125 6.45 -14.02 -5.39
N TYR A 126 5.19 -13.86 -5.02
CA TYR A 126 4.79 -12.83 -4.06
C TYR A 126 5.32 -13.12 -2.66
N ALA A 127 5.23 -14.37 -2.21
CA ALA A 127 5.61 -14.79 -0.86
C ALA A 127 7.10 -14.61 -0.58
N PHE A 128 7.93 -15.03 -1.55
CA PHE A 128 9.38 -15.05 -1.43
C PHE A 128 10.06 -13.75 -1.91
N SER A 129 9.34 -12.83 -2.51
CA SER A 129 9.88 -11.54 -2.92
C SER A 129 10.20 -10.66 -1.70
N LEU A 130 11.47 -10.35 -1.49
CA LEU A 130 11.89 -9.46 -0.41
C LEU A 130 11.34 -8.03 -0.56
N PRO A 131 11.37 -7.39 -1.76
CA PRO A 131 10.78 -6.07 -1.94
C PRO A 131 9.29 -6.02 -1.60
N LEU A 132 8.53 -7.07 -1.94
CA LEU A 132 7.11 -7.15 -1.59
C LEU A 132 6.91 -7.43 -0.10
N ALA A 133 7.78 -8.22 0.52
CA ALA A 133 7.74 -8.44 1.96
C ALA A 133 8.01 -7.14 2.74
N PHE A 134 8.94 -6.30 2.28
CA PHE A 134 9.16 -4.97 2.86
C PHE A 134 8.00 -4.01 2.59
N PHE A 135 7.41 -4.05 1.40
CA PHE A 135 6.19 -3.27 1.13
C PHE A 135 5.03 -3.67 2.05
N ASP A 136 4.83 -4.97 2.28
CA ASP A 136 3.81 -5.47 3.19
C ASP A 136 4.06 -5.07 4.67
N ARG A 137 5.30 -4.74 5.03
CA ARG A 137 5.68 -4.23 6.36
C ARG A 137 5.44 -2.73 6.53
N TRP A 138 5.28 -2.03 5.42
CA TRP A 138 5.03 -0.60 5.43
C TRP A 138 3.57 -0.33 5.75
N ILE A 139 3.31 0.07 6.99
CA ILE A 139 1.97 0.27 7.53
C ILE A 139 1.48 1.65 7.13
N VAL A 140 0.73 1.70 6.05
CA VAL A 140 0.14 2.92 5.48
C VAL A 140 -1.19 2.58 4.78
N PRO A 141 -2.12 3.53 4.64
CA PRO A 141 -3.38 3.31 3.94
C PRO A 141 -3.24 2.81 2.50
N THR A 142 -2.10 3.07 1.83
CA THR A 142 -1.82 2.62 0.46
C THR A 142 -1.36 1.18 0.35
N GLN A 143 -1.04 0.52 1.46
CA GLN A 143 -0.57 -0.87 1.49
C GLN A 143 -1.57 -1.85 0.83
N PRO A 144 -2.91 -1.73 0.97
CA PRO A 144 -3.87 -2.61 0.30
C PRO A 144 -3.95 -2.47 -1.22
N THR A 145 -3.17 -1.60 -1.87
CA THR A 145 -3.19 -1.39 -3.34
C THR A 145 -3.03 -2.69 -4.13
N ILE A 146 -2.14 -3.59 -3.69
CA ILE A 146 -1.92 -4.89 -4.36
C ILE A 146 -3.18 -5.75 -4.23
N LEU A 147 -3.75 -5.88 -3.04
CA LEU A 147 -4.99 -6.62 -2.80
C LEU A 147 -6.15 -6.07 -3.64
N TRP A 148 -6.31 -4.76 -3.67
CA TRP A 148 -7.30 -4.08 -4.51
C TRP A 148 -7.09 -4.41 -5.99
N SER A 149 -5.87 -4.35 -6.49
CA SER A 149 -5.53 -4.60 -7.89
C SER A 149 -5.77 -6.05 -8.32
N ILE A 150 -5.56 -7.02 -7.42
CA ILE A 150 -5.86 -8.44 -7.66
C ILE A 150 -7.37 -8.63 -7.94
N TRP A 151 -8.20 -8.07 -7.05
CA TRP A 151 -9.65 -8.17 -7.21
C TRP A 151 -10.18 -7.31 -8.35
N TYR A 152 -9.52 -6.19 -8.66
CA TYR A 152 -9.86 -5.36 -9.80
C TYR A 152 -9.58 -6.09 -11.13
N MET A 153 -8.44 -6.74 -11.26
CA MET A 153 -8.15 -7.61 -12.41
C MET A 153 -9.18 -8.74 -12.53
N TYR A 154 -9.55 -9.36 -11.41
CA TYR A 154 -10.58 -10.39 -11.40
C TYR A 154 -11.92 -9.85 -11.91
N ALA A 155 -12.37 -8.72 -11.39
CA ALA A 155 -13.62 -8.08 -11.80
C ALA A 155 -13.64 -7.73 -13.29
N LEU A 156 -12.55 -7.16 -13.84
CA LEU A 156 -12.41 -6.88 -15.26
C LEU A 156 -12.52 -8.16 -16.10
N PHE A 157 -11.81 -9.20 -15.71
CA PHE A 157 -11.74 -10.45 -16.52
C PHE A 157 -13.03 -11.26 -16.48
N ILE A 158 -13.73 -11.32 -15.35
CA ILE A 158 -15.04 -11.99 -15.30
C ILE A 158 -16.11 -11.18 -16.05
N THR A 159 -16.03 -9.85 -16.03
CA THR A 159 -16.92 -8.97 -16.82
C THR A 159 -16.72 -9.19 -18.33
N LEU A 160 -15.48 -9.34 -18.81
CA LEU A 160 -15.19 -9.70 -20.19
C LEU A 160 -15.82 -11.05 -20.60
N LYS A 161 -16.02 -11.96 -19.65
CA LYS A 161 -16.71 -13.25 -19.84
C LYS A 161 -18.24 -13.14 -19.73
N GLY A 162 -18.78 -11.95 -19.44
CA GLY A 162 -20.22 -11.71 -19.28
C GLY A 162 -20.75 -12.00 -17.87
N ASP A 163 -19.89 -12.26 -16.87
CA ASP A 163 -20.33 -12.48 -15.48
C ASP A 163 -20.76 -11.15 -14.83
N LYS A 164 -22.03 -11.07 -14.48
CA LYS A 164 -22.66 -9.89 -13.89
C LYS A 164 -22.16 -9.55 -12.47
N LYS A 165 -21.52 -10.51 -11.77
CA LYS A 165 -20.92 -10.30 -10.46
C LYS A 165 -19.77 -9.29 -10.51
N GLY A 166 -19.15 -9.11 -11.68
CA GLY A 166 -18.12 -8.09 -11.90
C GLY A 166 -18.62 -6.69 -11.55
N LEU A 167 -19.89 -6.37 -11.81
CA LEU A 167 -20.47 -5.07 -11.51
C LEU A 167 -20.49 -4.78 -10.00
N VAL A 168 -20.86 -5.78 -9.19
CA VAL A 168 -20.87 -5.64 -7.72
C VAL A 168 -19.44 -5.41 -7.19
N LEU A 169 -18.46 -6.16 -7.71
CA LEU A 169 -17.07 -5.97 -7.37
C LEU A 169 -16.57 -4.57 -7.75
N PHE A 170 -16.98 -4.05 -8.90
CA PHE A 170 -16.64 -2.67 -9.28
C PHE A 170 -17.21 -1.64 -8.31
N GLY A 171 -18.44 -1.81 -7.82
CA GLY A 171 -19.01 -0.93 -6.79
C GLY A 171 -18.19 -0.92 -5.51
N ILE A 172 -17.81 -2.10 -5.02
CA ILE A 172 -16.95 -2.24 -3.82
C ILE A 172 -15.58 -1.60 -4.07
N LEU A 173 -14.92 -1.96 -5.17
CA LEU A 173 -13.57 -1.52 -5.47
C LEU A 173 -13.48 -0.01 -5.75
N ALA A 174 -14.48 0.56 -6.42
CA ALA A 174 -14.58 2.00 -6.64
C ALA A 174 -14.76 2.75 -5.31
N GLY A 175 -15.61 2.24 -4.40
CA GLY A 175 -15.78 2.83 -3.08
C GLY A 175 -14.54 2.77 -2.20
N LEU A 176 -13.70 1.73 -2.36
CA LEU A 176 -12.46 1.57 -1.60
C LEU A 176 -11.32 2.50 -2.06
N ILE A 177 -11.37 3.06 -3.28
CA ILE A 177 -10.28 3.89 -3.81
C ILE A 177 -9.94 5.04 -2.88
N TRP A 178 -10.95 5.75 -2.36
CA TRP A 178 -10.74 6.86 -1.44
C TRP A 178 -10.05 6.45 -0.15
N HIS A 179 -10.29 5.23 0.34
CA HIS A 179 -9.67 4.69 1.56
C HIS A 179 -8.25 4.18 1.33
N ILE A 180 -7.86 3.95 0.08
CA ILE A 180 -6.54 3.43 -0.28
C ILE A 180 -5.67 4.56 -0.84
N HIS A 181 -6.01 5.04 -2.04
CA HIS A 181 -5.35 6.19 -2.66
C HIS A 181 -6.06 6.65 -3.94
N VAL A 182 -6.21 7.96 -4.11
CA VAL A 182 -6.85 8.58 -5.29
C VAL A 182 -6.12 8.31 -6.61
N ALA A 183 -4.83 7.95 -6.59
CA ALA A 183 -4.07 7.55 -7.79
C ALA A 183 -4.64 6.31 -8.51
N LEU A 184 -5.55 5.57 -7.88
CA LEU A 184 -6.27 4.46 -8.52
C LEU A 184 -7.48 4.89 -9.33
N LEU A 185 -7.97 6.14 -9.17
CA LEU A 185 -9.15 6.66 -9.89
C LEU A 185 -9.08 6.48 -11.41
N PRO A 186 -7.94 6.72 -12.08
CA PRO A 186 -7.86 6.56 -13.53
C PRO A 186 -8.20 5.15 -14.01
N LEU A 187 -7.93 4.13 -13.20
CA LEU A 187 -8.25 2.75 -13.56
C LEU A 187 -9.75 2.50 -13.70
N LEU A 188 -10.62 3.32 -13.11
CA LEU A 188 -12.06 3.22 -13.29
C LEU A 188 -12.50 3.35 -14.76
N PHE A 189 -11.70 4.00 -15.62
CA PHE A 189 -11.94 4.03 -17.07
C PHE A 189 -11.89 2.65 -17.73
N LEU A 190 -11.28 1.65 -17.12
CA LEU A 190 -11.29 0.28 -17.63
C LEU A 190 -12.64 -0.42 -17.42
N ILE A 191 -13.48 0.05 -16.49
CA ILE A 191 -14.81 -0.53 -16.23
C ILE A 191 -15.70 -0.43 -17.48
N PRO A 192 -16.00 0.77 -18.03
CA PRO A 192 -16.81 0.87 -19.23
C PRO A 192 -16.16 0.14 -20.43
N VAL A 193 -14.83 0.19 -20.56
CA VAL A 193 -14.13 -0.55 -21.62
C VAL A 193 -14.37 -2.06 -21.50
N SER A 194 -14.29 -2.63 -20.31
CA SER A 194 -14.55 -4.06 -20.09
C SER A 194 -16.01 -4.43 -20.39
N MET A 195 -16.94 -3.57 -19.98
CA MET A 195 -18.38 -3.78 -20.22
C MET A 195 -18.75 -3.71 -21.71
N LEU A 196 -18.17 -2.75 -22.45
CA LEU A 196 -18.41 -2.58 -23.88
C LEU A 196 -17.77 -3.67 -24.73
N THR A 197 -16.65 -4.25 -24.27
CA THR A 197 -15.93 -5.30 -25.00
C THR A 197 -16.29 -6.71 -24.55
N ALA A 198 -17.16 -6.85 -23.55
CA ALA A 198 -17.61 -8.14 -23.05
C ALA A 198 -18.27 -8.98 -24.16
N LYS A 199 -18.03 -10.30 -24.12
CA LYS A 199 -18.68 -11.23 -25.04
C LYS A 199 -20.18 -11.22 -24.78
N ILE A 200 -20.96 -10.88 -25.81
CA ILE A 200 -22.41 -11.05 -25.81
C ILE A 200 -22.63 -12.55 -25.81
N ASP A 201 -23.33 -13.10 -24.80
CA ASP A 201 -23.78 -14.51 -24.84
C ASP A 201 -24.81 -14.66 -25.97
N PRO A 202 -24.51 -15.45 -27.01
CA PRO A 202 -25.43 -15.62 -28.13
C PRO A 202 -26.78 -16.21 -27.72
N ARG A 203 -26.85 -16.85 -26.55
CA ARG A 203 -28.09 -17.45 -26.02
C ARG A 203 -29.07 -16.45 -25.41
N GLY A 204 -28.61 -15.19 -25.16
CA GLY A 204 -29.43 -14.10 -24.62
C GLY A 204 -29.96 -13.12 -25.65
N LEU A 205 -29.48 -13.16 -26.90
CA LEU A 205 -29.96 -12.33 -28.00
C LEU A 205 -30.96 -13.10 -28.88
N LYS A 206 -32.25 -13.07 -28.55
CA LYS A 206 -33.26 -13.09 -29.59
C LYS A 206 -33.12 -11.77 -30.32
N ALA A 207 -32.65 -11.86 -31.58
CA ALA A 207 -32.43 -10.73 -32.45
C ALA A 207 -33.69 -9.87 -32.59
N THR A 208 -33.62 -8.62 -32.20
CA THR A 208 -34.41 -7.56 -32.80
C THR A 208 -33.48 -6.80 -33.74
N VAL A 209 -33.46 -7.28 -34.97
CA VAL A 209 -32.88 -6.56 -36.10
C VAL A 209 -33.77 -5.35 -36.40
N PHE A 210 -33.14 -4.26 -36.78
CA PHE A 210 -33.64 -2.97 -37.27
C PHE A 210 -33.93 -1.88 -36.27
N SER A 211 -32.92 -1.03 -36.11
CA SER A 211 -33.16 0.41 -36.08
C SER A 211 -31.81 1.15 -36.28
N SER A 212 -31.72 1.91 -37.35
CA SER A 212 -30.63 2.81 -37.73
C SER A 212 -30.59 4.03 -36.79
N SER A 213 -30.01 3.86 -35.66
CA SER A 213 -29.54 4.95 -34.79
C SER A 213 -28.48 4.34 -33.88
N LEU A 214 -27.42 5.10 -33.68
CA LEU A 214 -26.26 4.74 -32.85
C LEU A 214 -26.69 4.37 -31.41
N LYS A 215 -27.33 3.22 -31.24
CA LYS A 215 -27.57 2.62 -29.93
C LYS A 215 -26.28 1.89 -29.57
N ILE A 216 -25.46 2.51 -28.75
CA ILE A 216 -24.43 1.81 -27.97
C ILE A 216 -25.19 0.78 -27.13
N SER A 217 -25.35 -0.41 -27.68
CA SER A 217 -25.91 -1.55 -26.97
C SER A 217 -24.85 -1.98 -25.98
N LEU A 218 -24.97 -1.63 -24.71
CA LEU A 218 -24.27 -2.29 -23.63
C LEU A 218 -24.57 -3.79 -23.76
N GLY A 219 -23.56 -4.56 -24.20
CA GLY A 219 -23.74 -5.96 -24.62
C GLY A 219 -24.14 -6.91 -23.50
N ILE A 220 -24.25 -6.44 -22.26
CA ILE A 220 -24.69 -7.21 -21.10
C ILE A 220 -25.96 -6.57 -20.53
N LYS A 221 -27.05 -7.33 -20.52
CA LYS A 221 -28.27 -6.92 -19.82
C LYS A 221 -28.06 -7.19 -18.32
N TYR A 222 -27.68 -6.18 -17.56
CA TYR A 222 -27.54 -6.30 -16.11
C TYR A 222 -28.93 -6.40 -15.46
N GLU A 223 -29.09 -7.38 -14.56
CA GLU A 223 -30.25 -7.47 -13.70
C GLU A 223 -30.20 -6.36 -12.64
N ARG A 224 -31.37 -5.78 -12.34
CA ARG A 224 -31.49 -4.65 -11.38
C ARG A 224 -30.79 -4.91 -10.04
N LYS A 225 -30.79 -6.18 -9.56
CA LYS A 225 -30.14 -6.56 -8.30
C LYS A 225 -28.63 -6.29 -8.29
N TYR A 226 -27.90 -6.57 -9.39
CA TYR A 226 -26.45 -6.32 -9.44
C TYR A 226 -26.12 -4.84 -9.49
N ILE A 227 -26.95 -4.04 -10.18
CA ILE A 227 -26.84 -2.58 -10.21
C ILE A 227 -27.09 -2.03 -8.80
N PHE A 228 -28.16 -2.48 -8.15
CA PHE A 228 -28.51 -2.09 -6.80
C PHE A 228 -27.34 -2.37 -5.81
N PHE A 229 -26.83 -3.60 -5.78
CA PHE A 229 -25.73 -3.95 -4.89
C PHE A 229 -24.44 -3.17 -5.21
N ALA A 230 -24.12 -2.93 -6.49
CA ALA A 230 -22.96 -2.13 -6.87
C ALA A 230 -23.07 -0.69 -6.30
N ILE A 231 -24.23 -0.05 -6.49
CA ILE A 231 -24.50 1.30 -5.98
C ILE A 231 -24.53 1.31 -4.45
N ALA A 232 -25.19 0.33 -3.82
CA ALA A 232 -25.29 0.24 -2.36
C ALA A 232 -23.92 0.10 -1.69
N PHE A 233 -23.05 -0.79 -2.18
CA PHE A 233 -21.69 -0.93 -1.66
C PHE A 233 -20.84 0.31 -1.92
N PHE A 234 -20.93 0.90 -3.11
CA PHE A 234 -20.23 2.15 -3.41
C PHE A 234 -20.67 3.26 -2.45
N ALA A 235 -21.98 3.48 -2.30
CA ALA A 235 -22.52 4.51 -1.42
C ALA A 235 -22.14 4.27 0.05
N PHE A 236 -22.21 3.01 0.53
CA PHE A 236 -21.83 2.67 1.88
C PHE A 236 -20.34 2.96 2.16
N LEU A 237 -19.45 2.56 1.25
CA LEU A 237 -18.01 2.77 1.43
C LEU A 237 -17.61 4.24 1.27
N THR A 238 -18.33 5.02 0.47
CA THR A 238 -18.05 6.45 0.31
C THR A 238 -18.86 7.33 1.29
N LEU A 239 -19.69 6.75 2.16
CA LEU A 239 -20.53 7.51 3.08
C LEU A 239 -19.72 8.50 3.96
N PRO A 240 -18.59 8.12 4.59
CA PRO A 240 -17.82 9.08 5.38
C PRO A 240 -17.29 10.25 4.55
N PHE A 241 -16.91 10.02 3.27
CA PHE A 241 -16.51 11.07 2.34
C PHE A 241 -17.64 12.08 2.15
N TRP A 242 -18.85 11.62 1.81
CA TRP A 242 -19.98 12.51 1.57
C TRP A 242 -20.42 13.27 2.80
N LEU A 243 -20.37 12.61 3.98
CA LEU A 243 -20.68 13.28 5.25
C LEU A 243 -19.66 14.40 5.55
N PHE A 244 -18.38 14.14 5.29
CA PHE A 244 -17.35 15.17 5.42
C PHE A 244 -17.56 16.32 4.43
N GLU A 245 -17.77 16.03 3.14
CA GLU A 245 -17.96 17.04 2.11
C GLU A 245 -19.15 17.98 2.40
N ILE A 246 -20.29 17.40 2.81
CA ILE A 246 -21.49 18.18 3.16
C ILE A 246 -21.23 19.09 4.36
N ARG A 247 -20.48 18.63 5.36
CA ARG A 247 -20.15 19.42 6.55
C ARG A 247 -19.15 20.54 6.29
N HIS A 248 -18.23 20.34 5.33
CA HIS A 248 -17.09 21.22 5.08
C HIS A 248 -17.16 21.94 3.72
N GLY A 249 -18.35 22.10 3.14
CA GLY A 249 -18.55 22.90 1.91
C GLY A 249 -17.81 22.35 0.69
N PHE A 250 -17.74 21.02 0.54
CA PHE A 250 -17.11 20.32 -0.60
C PHE A 250 -15.60 20.60 -0.73
N GLN A 251 -14.92 20.71 0.39
CA GLN A 251 -13.51 21.08 0.46
C GLN A 251 -12.59 20.13 -0.32
N GLN A 252 -12.77 18.80 -0.20
CA GLN A 252 -11.90 17.85 -0.91
C GLN A 252 -12.13 17.87 -2.42
N ILE A 253 -13.38 17.98 -2.84
CA ILE A 253 -13.74 18.10 -4.27
C ILE A 253 -13.12 19.36 -4.85
N THR A 254 -13.25 20.49 -4.15
CA THR A 254 -12.65 21.77 -4.58
C THR A 254 -11.13 21.67 -4.65
N GLY A 255 -10.49 21.13 -3.59
CA GLY A 255 -9.04 20.91 -3.56
C GLY A 255 -8.55 19.99 -4.68
N LEU A 256 -9.30 18.94 -5.00
CA LEU A 256 -8.98 18.04 -6.11
C LEU A 256 -9.05 18.77 -7.47
N ILE A 257 -10.11 19.53 -7.73
CA ILE A 257 -10.29 20.31 -8.97
C ILE A 257 -9.18 21.35 -9.11
N GLU A 258 -8.93 22.13 -8.07
CA GLU A 258 -7.88 23.16 -8.08
C GLU A 258 -6.48 22.55 -8.28
N SER A 259 -6.27 21.32 -7.78
CA SER A 259 -4.99 20.64 -7.92
C SER A 259 -4.61 20.34 -9.37
N ILE A 260 -5.60 20.23 -10.28
CA ILE A 260 -5.36 19.96 -11.71
C ILE A 260 -4.58 21.10 -12.37
N GLY A 261 -4.81 22.35 -11.92
CA GLY A 261 -4.14 23.54 -12.46
C GLY A 261 -2.78 23.88 -11.81
N ARG A 262 -2.52 23.43 -10.58
CA ARG A 262 -1.34 23.82 -9.81
C ARG A 262 -0.12 22.97 -10.16
N ASP A 263 0.91 23.61 -10.71
CA ASP A 263 2.21 22.97 -10.98
C ASP A 263 3.11 23.06 -9.75
N LYS A 264 3.41 21.93 -9.12
CA LYS A 264 4.27 21.89 -7.91
C LYS A 264 5.69 21.37 -8.17
N ASN A 265 6.03 20.86 -9.37
CA ASN A 265 7.28 20.08 -9.52
C ASN A 265 8.28 20.51 -10.59
N GLY A 266 8.03 21.54 -11.35
CA GLY A 266 9.02 22.04 -12.32
C GLY A 266 9.38 21.11 -13.49
N ILE A 267 9.26 19.78 -13.36
CA ILE A 267 9.61 18.79 -14.39
C ILE A 267 8.45 18.63 -15.37
N LYS A 268 8.71 18.96 -16.66
CA LYS A 268 7.70 19.01 -17.72
C LYS A 268 8.18 18.30 -18.99
N GLY A 269 7.24 18.10 -19.93
CA GLY A 269 7.55 17.61 -21.26
C GLY A 269 8.13 16.20 -21.26
N ILE A 270 9.15 16.02 -22.10
CA ILE A 270 9.74 14.70 -22.38
C ILE A 270 10.40 14.06 -21.15
N GLU A 271 11.00 14.88 -20.29
CA GLU A 271 11.65 14.38 -19.06
C GLU A 271 10.61 13.74 -18.13
N ARG A 272 9.46 14.38 -17.96
CA ARG A 272 8.36 13.82 -17.17
C ARG A 272 7.81 12.53 -17.76
N PHE A 273 7.74 12.45 -19.10
CA PHE A 273 7.34 11.21 -19.77
C PHE A 273 8.29 10.06 -19.41
N PHE A 274 9.61 10.29 -19.50
CA PHE A 274 10.59 9.26 -19.12
C PHE A 274 10.53 8.89 -17.64
N LEU A 275 10.25 9.84 -16.75
CA LEU A 275 10.03 9.54 -15.33
C LEU A 275 8.80 8.64 -15.10
N ALA A 276 7.71 8.92 -15.81
CA ALA A 276 6.50 8.08 -15.69
C ALA A 276 6.74 6.66 -16.26
N VAL A 277 7.43 6.56 -17.39
CA VAL A 277 7.83 5.28 -18.02
C VAL A 277 8.76 4.49 -17.10
N ASP A 278 9.76 5.15 -16.56
CA ASP A 278 10.71 4.54 -15.64
C ASP A 278 10.04 4.08 -14.34
N GLY A 279 9.20 4.91 -13.72
CA GLY A 279 8.39 4.55 -12.55
C GLY A 279 7.49 3.33 -12.82
N ALA A 280 6.85 3.26 -14.00
CA ALA A 280 6.05 2.10 -14.37
C ALA A 280 6.92 0.84 -14.51
N SER A 281 8.15 0.96 -15.06
CA SER A 281 9.08 -0.16 -15.14
C SER A 281 9.48 -0.69 -13.76
N LEU A 282 9.66 0.20 -12.77
CA LEU A 282 9.90 -0.18 -11.38
C LEU A 282 8.71 -0.95 -10.80
N GLY A 283 7.48 -0.51 -11.06
CA GLY A 283 6.26 -1.22 -10.66
C GLY A 283 6.20 -2.65 -11.22
N PHE A 284 6.59 -2.84 -12.49
CA PHE A 284 6.68 -4.18 -13.10
C PHE A 284 7.78 -5.05 -12.52
N ALA A 285 8.95 -4.49 -12.26
CA ALA A 285 10.11 -5.23 -11.79
C ALA A 285 10.16 -5.38 -10.26
N LYS A 286 9.28 -4.70 -9.51
CA LYS A 286 9.32 -4.55 -8.06
C LYS A 286 9.50 -5.86 -7.28
N PHE A 287 8.89 -6.96 -7.74
CA PHE A 287 9.01 -8.23 -7.03
C PHE A 287 10.33 -8.97 -7.27
N ILE A 288 11.17 -8.50 -8.21
CA ILE A 288 12.48 -9.09 -8.54
C ILE A 288 13.61 -8.19 -8.05
N THR A 289 13.47 -6.86 -8.18
CA THR A 289 14.54 -5.90 -7.94
C THR A 289 14.56 -5.41 -6.50
N TYR A 290 15.69 -5.58 -5.82
CA TYR A 290 15.92 -5.08 -4.46
C TYR A 290 17.22 -4.29 -4.41
N LYS A 291 17.18 -3.04 -3.97
CA LYS A 291 18.34 -2.11 -3.92
C LYS A 291 19.04 -1.86 -5.27
N TRP A 292 18.52 -2.38 -6.37
CA TRP A 292 19.00 -2.12 -7.71
C TRP A 292 17.82 -1.84 -8.63
N LYS A 293 18.08 -1.13 -9.72
CA LYS A 293 17.07 -0.69 -10.66
C LYS A 293 17.31 -1.35 -12.01
N ALA A 294 16.32 -2.09 -12.50
CA ALA A 294 16.39 -2.63 -13.85
C ALA A 294 16.20 -1.50 -14.87
N PRO A 295 17.05 -1.41 -15.91
CA PRO A 295 16.85 -0.44 -16.99
C PRO A 295 15.45 -0.61 -17.61
N TYR A 296 14.69 0.46 -17.74
CA TYR A 296 13.31 0.41 -18.21
C TYR A 296 13.19 -0.22 -19.62
N LEU A 297 14.15 -0.02 -20.51
CA LEU A 297 14.17 -0.64 -21.83
C LEU A 297 14.18 -2.17 -21.76
N ILE A 298 14.96 -2.75 -20.83
CA ILE A 298 15.02 -4.20 -20.63
C ILE A 298 13.67 -4.71 -20.09
N VAL A 299 13.08 -3.99 -19.13
CA VAL A 299 11.78 -4.37 -18.53
C VAL A 299 10.69 -4.39 -19.60
N TYR A 300 10.60 -3.33 -20.43
CA TYR A 300 9.57 -3.27 -21.48
C TYR A 300 9.83 -4.25 -22.63
N PHE A 301 11.09 -4.48 -22.99
CA PHE A 301 11.44 -5.53 -23.97
C PHE A 301 10.94 -6.90 -23.49
N PHE A 302 11.27 -7.24 -22.23
CA PHE A 302 10.86 -8.52 -21.64
C PHE A 302 9.34 -8.62 -21.49
N LEU A 303 8.67 -7.56 -21.02
CA LEU A 303 7.22 -7.50 -20.92
C LEU A 303 6.56 -7.69 -22.29
N SER A 304 7.06 -7.02 -23.33
CA SER A 304 6.54 -7.15 -24.69
C SER A 304 6.71 -8.57 -25.22
N PHE A 305 7.88 -9.18 -25.01
CA PHE A 305 8.13 -10.58 -25.34
C PHE A 305 7.11 -11.51 -24.66
N LEU A 306 6.89 -11.33 -23.36
CA LEU A 306 5.90 -12.14 -22.60
C LEU A 306 4.49 -11.97 -23.15
N LEU A 307 4.04 -10.75 -23.40
CA LEU A 307 2.71 -10.48 -23.94
C LEU A 307 2.51 -11.11 -25.32
N VAL A 308 3.50 -11.00 -26.19
CA VAL A 308 3.48 -11.64 -27.52
C VAL A 308 3.45 -13.16 -27.40
N PHE A 309 4.22 -13.74 -26.49
CA PHE A 309 4.21 -15.17 -26.22
C PHE A 309 2.81 -15.64 -25.75
N LEU A 310 2.22 -14.96 -24.75
CA LEU A 310 0.89 -15.29 -24.25
C LEU A 310 -0.20 -15.15 -25.31
N ALA A 311 -0.07 -14.15 -26.20
CA ALA A 311 -0.95 -13.95 -27.33
C ALA A 311 -0.84 -15.11 -28.35
N LYS A 312 0.38 -15.49 -28.75
CA LYS A 312 0.63 -16.58 -29.71
C LYS A 312 0.21 -17.93 -29.16
N ARG A 313 0.31 -18.16 -27.86
CA ARG A 313 -0.16 -19.38 -27.17
C ARG A 313 -1.65 -19.37 -26.85
N HIS A 314 -2.38 -18.30 -27.18
CA HIS A 314 -3.82 -18.14 -26.88
C HIS A 314 -4.19 -18.29 -25.40
N LEU A 315 -3.23 -18.03 -24.50
CA LEU A 315 -3.46 -18.11 -23.05
C LEU A 315 -4.31 -16.95 -22.53
N LEU A 316 -4.24 -15.82 -23.22
CA LEU A 316 -5.09 -14.67 -23.00
C LEU A 316 -5.81 -14.29 -24.29
N SER A 317 -7.10 -13.99 -24.20
CA SER A 317 -7.85 -13.48 -25.36
C SER A 317 -7.36 -12.07 -25.74
N LYS A 318 -7.63 -11.65 -26.98
CA LYS A 318 -7.33 -10.30 -27.45
C LYS A 318 -7.91 -9.21 -26.53
N GLN A 319 -9.08 -9.47 -25.96
CA GLN A 319 -9.75 -8.55 -25.03
C GLN A 319 -8.99 -8.44 -23.69
N HIS A 320 -8.52 -9.56 -23.11
CA HIS A 320 -7.68 -9.54 -21.90
C HIS A 320 -6.37 -8.76 -22.14
N LEU A 321 -5.70 -9.02 -23.27
CA LEU A 321 -4.47 -8.29 -23.64
C LEU A 321 -4.72 -6.79 -23.83
N LYS A 322 -5.84 -6.43 -24.47
CA LYS A 322 -6.24 -5.02 -24.61
C LYS A 322 -6.45 -4.33 -23.27
N ILE A 323 -7.13 -4.98 -22.31
CA ILE A 323 -7.34 -4.44 -20.97
C ILE A 323 -6.03 -4.27 -20.23
N LEU A 324 -5.13 -5.26 -20.27
CA LEU A 324 -3.82 -5.14 -19.63
C LEU A 324 -2.96 -4.02 -20.25
N ALA A 325 -2.94 -3.90 -21.57
CA ALA A 325 -2.24 -2.82 -22.26
C ALA A 325 -2.80 -1.43 -21.90
N LEU A 326 -4.14 -1.30 -21.88
CA LEU A 326 -4.80 -0.05 -21.47
C LEU A 326 -4.53 0.27 -20.00
N TRP A 327 -4.45 -0.74 -19.11
CA TRP A 327 -4.08 -0.52 -17.71
C TRP A 327 -2.70 0.14 -17.60
N ILE A 328 -1.72 -0.44 -18.28
CA ILE A 328 -0.34 0.08 -18.30
C ILE A 328 -0.31 1.50 -18.86
N LEU A 329 -0.95 1.71 -20.01
CA LEU A 329 -0.99 3.02 -20.68
C LEU A 329 -1.70 4.09 -19.83
N LEU A 330 -2.80 3.75 -19.16
CA LEU A 330 -3.51 4.67 -18.27
C LEU A 330 -2.63 5.12 -17.10
N ILE A 331 -1.91 4.21 -16.46
CA ILE A 331 -1.03 4.57 -15.35
C ILE A 331 0.10 5.47 -15.85
N ILE A 332 0.76 5.16 -16.96
CA ILE A 332 1.81 6.02 -17.53
C ILE A 332 1.24 7.38 -17.93
N ALA A 333 0.11 7.40 -18.64
CA ALA A 333 -0.50 8.65 -19.11
C ALA A 333 -0.94 9.55 -17.95
N THR A 334 -1.49 8.98 -16.89
CA THR A 334 -1.92 9.77 -15.72
C THR A 334 -0.73 10.31 -14.93
N GLN A 335 0.34 9.56 -14.78
CA GLN A 335 1.56 10.06 -14.13
C GLN A 335 2.29 11.10 -15.00
N PHE A 336 2.23 10.95 -16.32
CA PHE A 336 2.72 11.96 -17.26
C PHE A 336 1.89 13.26 -17.19
N ALA A 337 0.57 13.14 -17.19
CA ALA A 337 -0.34 14.29 -17.13
C ALA A 337 -0.39 14.96 -15.73
N SER A 338 -0.07 14.22 -14.68
CA SER A 338 -0.05 14.75 -13.31
C SER A 338 1.10 15.76 -13.16
N LYS A 339 0.83 16.86 -12.46
CA LYS A 339 1.83 17.89 -12.14
C LYS A 339 2.47 17.69 -10.76
N ARG A 340 2.31 16.48 -10.16
CA ARG A 340 2.77 16.15 -8.82
C ARG A 340 4.05 15.33 -8.86
N ALA A 341 4.76 15.26 -7.73
CA ALA A 341 5.88 14.33 -7.58
C ALA A 341 5.43 12.89 -7.86
N ILE A 342 6.26 12.17 -8.60
CA ILE A 342 6.02 10.75 -8.88
C ILE A 342 6.56 9.96 -7.69
N SER A 343 5.67 9.18 -7.05
CA SER A 343 6.03 8.28 -5.96
C SER A 343 5.91 6.83 -6.40
N ASP A 344 6.81 5.98 -5.91
CA ASP A 344 6.91 4.57 -6.31
C ASP A 344 5.64 3.78 -6.05
N TYR A 345 4.91 4.09 -4.98
CA TYR A 345 3.68 3.38 -4.63
C TYR A 345 2.52 3.60 -5.61
N TYR A 346 2.56 4.64 -6.46
CA TYR A 346 1.57 4.84 -7.53
C TYR A 346 1.58 3.70 -8.56
N PHE A 347 2.69 3.00 -8.68
CA PHE A 347 2.90 1.92 -9.63
C PHE A 347 2.69 0.52 -9.05
N ASN A 348 2.40 0.38 -7.75
CA ASN A 348 2.21 -0.91 -7.10
C ASN A 348 1.08 -1.75 -7.71
N ASN A 349 0.08 -1.10 -8.32
CA ASN A 349 -0.97 -1.80 -9.07
C ASN A 349 -0.43 -2.58 -10.29
N LEU A 350 0.68 -2.15 -10.90
CA LEU A 350 1.32 -2.83 -12.03
C LEU A 350 2.05 -4.11 -11.61
N THR A 351 2.42 -4.25 -10.35
CA THR A 351 3.01 -5.48 -9.80
C THR A 351 2.06 -6.68 -10.00
N VAL A 352 0.75 -6.48 -9.84
CA VAL A 352 -0.24 -7.55 -10.05
C VAL A 352 -0.29 -7.97 -11.53
N VAL A 353 -0.19 -7.00 -12.43
CA VAL A 353 -0.14 -7.26 -13.89
C VAL A 353 1.09 -8.09 -14.24
N SER A 354 2.26 -7.72 -13.72
CA SER A 354 3.50 -8.46 -13.97
C SER A 354 3.49 -9.86 -13.35
N LEU A 355 3.01 -10.00 -12.11
CA LEU A 355 2.84 -11.31 -11.47
C LEU A 355 1.93 -12.23 -12.29
N ALA A 356 0.81 -11.71 -12.81
CA ALA A 356 -0.10 -12.49 -13.63
C ALA A 356 0.56 -12.96 -14.94
N ILE A 357 1.22 -12.04 -15.66
CA ILE A 357 1.89 -12.33 -16.93
C ILE A 357 3.02 -13.35 -16.75
N ILE A 358 3.87 -13.17 -15.74
CA ILE A 358 5.02 -14.03 -15.48
C ILE A 358 4.56 -15.39 -14.96
N SER A 359 3.56 -15.44 -14.08
CA SER A 359 3.02 -16.70 -13.59
C SER A 359 2.40 -17.54 -14.69
N LEU A 360 1.68 -16.91 -15.63
CA LEU A 360 1.13 -17.57 -16.81
C LEU A 360 2.23 -18.10 -17.72
N PHE A 361 3.24 -17.29 -18.01
CA PHE A 361 4.37 -17.68 -18.83
C PHE A 361 5.10 -18.88 -18.24
N LEU A 362 5.49 -18.81 -16.97
CA LEU A 362 6.21 -19.89 -16.30
C LEU A 362 5.35 -21.17 -16.19
N ALA A 363 4.05 -21.05 -15.94
CA ALA A 363 3.15 -22.17 -15.91
C ALA A 363 3.05 -22.87 -17.28
N GLU A 364 2.97 -22.11 -18.38
CA GLU A 364 2.92 -22.65 -19.72
C GLU A 364 4.24 -23.32 -20.12
N VAL A 365 5.36 -22.62 -19.92
CA VAL A 365 6.68 -23.18 -20.24
C VAL A 365 6.96 -24.44 -19.44
N SER A 366 6.45 -24.55 -18.21
CA SER A 366 6.61 -25.75 -17.37
C SER A 366 5.89 -27.00 -17.92
N THR A 367 5.04 -26.86 -18.94
CA THR A 367 4.38 -28.00 -19.60
C THR A 367 5.30 -28.71 -20.61
N VAL A 368 6.35 -28.03 -21.08
CA VAL A 368 7.32 -28.59 -22.01
C VAL A 368 8.25 -29.59 -21.28
N LYS A 369 8.59 -30.67 -21.92
CA LYS A 369 9.45 -31.74 -21.35
C LYS A 369 10.77 -31.13 -20.84
N ARG A 370 11.15 -31.45 -19.60
CA ARG A 370 12.32 -30.96 -18.86
C ARG A 370 12.29 -29.48 -18.41
N SER A 371 11.53 -28.59 -19.04
CA SER A 371 11.50 -27.19 -18.63
C SER A 371 10.82 -26.99 -17.26
N GLY A 372 9.91 -27.90 -16.86
CA GLY A 372 9.31 -27.89 -15.52
C GLY A 372 10.36 -28.00 -14.40
N ILE A 373 11.40 -28.80 -14.59
CA ILE A 373 12.52 -28.93 -13.65
C ILE A 373 13.32 -27.63 -13.59
N LEU A 374 13.64 -27.05 -14.77
CA LEU A 374 14.39 -25.79 -14.84
C LEU A 374 13.64 -24.65 -14.16
N ILE A 375 12.32 -24.57 -14.38
CA ILE A 375 11.48 -23.56 -13.71
C ILE A 375 11.45 -23.80 -12.20
N GLY A 376 11.29 -25.05 -11.76
CA GLY A 376 11.35 -25.40 -10.34
C GLY A 376 12.67 -24.96 -9.71
N LEU A 377 13.81 -25.28 -10.37
CA LEU A 377 15.14 -24.85 -9.91
C LEU A 377 15.26 -23.31 -9.89
N SER A 378 14.77 -22.61 -10.92
CA SER A 378 14.79 -21.13 -10.97
C SER A 378 13.99 -20.52 -9.84
N LEU A 379 12.81 -21.08 -9.49
CA LEU A 379 12.01 -20.62 -8.35
C LEU A 379 12.72 -20.89 -7.03
N VAL A 380 13.37 -22.06 -6.88
CA VAL A 380 14.18 -22.38 -5.69
C VAL A 380 15.34 -21.38 -5.54
N VAL A 381 16.08 -21.11 -6.61
CA VAL A 381 17.15 -20.10 -6.62
C VAL A 381 16.61 -18.72 -6.26
N PHE A 382 15.47 -18.32 -6.83
CA PHE A 382 14.80 -17.06 -6.48
C PHE A 382 14.46 -16.99 -4.98
N GLY A 383 13.90 -18.07 -4.43
CA GLY A 383 13.55 -18.15 -3.00
C GLY A 383 14.78 -18.05 -2.10
N PHE A 384 15.84 -18.81 -2.38
CA PHE A 384 17.08 -18.76 -1.60
C PHE A 384 17.81 -17.42 -1.72
N TYR A 385 17.82 -16.82 -2.90
CA TYR A 385 18.42 -15.49 -3.11
C TYR A 385 17.72 -14.43 -2.26
N ASN A 386 16.38 -14.39 -2.28
CA ASN A 386 15.63 -13.44 -1.45
C ASN A 386 15.75 -13.74 0.05
N LEU A 387 15.84 -15.01 0.43
CA LEU A 387 16.13 -15.41 1.83
C LEU A 387 17.51 -14.92 2.26
N TYR A 388 18.53 -15.13 1.43
CA TYR A 388 19.88 -14.61 1.70
C TYR A 388 19.86 -13.10 1.89
N LEU A 389 19.21 -12.35 0.98
CA LEU A 389 19.08 -10.90 1.09
C LEU A 389 18.39 -10.50 2.41
N LEU A 390 17.32 -11.20 2.81
CA LEU A 390 16.63 -10.95 4.08
C LEU A 390 17.53 -11.12 5.29
N LEU A 391 18.36 -12.19 5.29
CA LEU A 391 19.25 -12.54 6.41
C LEU A 391 20.42 -11.57 6.58
N VAL A 392 20.95 -11.04 5.46
CA VAL A 392 22.08 -10.10 5.47
C VAL A 392 21.64 -8.64 5.61
N GLU A 393 20.33 -8.37 5.43
CA GLU A 393 19.80 -7.01 5.53
C GLU A 393 19.88 -6.47 6.95
N ASN A 394 20.32 -5.23 7.08
CA ASN A 394 20.36 -4.49 8.33
C ASN A 394 19.75 -3.11 8.11
N GLN A 395 18.78 -2.76 8.96
CA GLN A 395 18.24 -1.41 9.07
C GLN A 395 18.60 -0.84 10.42
N ASN A 396 19.00 0.42 10.44
CA ASN A 396 19.43 1.14 11.63
C ASN A 396 18.54 2.36 11.94
N ASP A 397 17.43 2.49 11.24
CA ASP A 397 16.42 3.56 11.32
C ASP A 397 15.03 3.05 11.77
N GLY A 398 14.89 1.74 12.02
CA GLY A 398 13.63 1.12 12.40
C GLY A 398 13.17 1.46 13.82
N TYR A 399 11.95 1.03 14.12
CA TYR A 399 11.26 1.22 15.41
C TYR A 399 12.11 0.88 16.63
N LEU A 400 12.91 -0.19 16.58
CA LEU A 400 13.75 -0.63 17.68
C LEU A 400 14.69 0.48 18.19
N TYR A 401 15.29 1.22 17.28
CA TYR A 401 16.25 2.27 17.61
C TYR A 401 15.55 3.51 18.16
N LYS A 402 14.40 3.86 17.61
CA LYS A 402 13.56 4.96 18.14
C LYS A 402 13.04 4.65 19.53
N GLU A 403 12.56 3.43 19.74
CA GLU A 403 12.10 3.00 21.07
C GLU A 403 13.23 3.03 22.11
N LYS A 404 14.43 2.56 21.77
CA LYS A 404 15.60 2.64 22.66
C LYS A 404 15.94 4.08 23.02
N LEU A 405 15.93 4.97 22.04
CA LEU A 405 16.20 6.40 22.25
C LEU A 405 15.15 7.03 23.19
N VAL A 406 13.86 6.79 22.95
CA VAL A 406 12.80 7.35 23.81
C VAL A 406 12.82 6.75 25.22
N ARG A 407 13.23 5.48 25.36
CA ARG A 407 13.44 4.88 26.70
C ARG A 407 14.58 5.54 27.46
N ASP A 408 15.67 5.88 26.79
CA ASP A 408 16.78 6.65 27.40
C ASP A 408 16.28 8.02 27.86
N ILE A 409 15.55 8.75 27.02
CA ILE A 409 14.93 10.03 27.43
C ILE A 409 14.07 9.83 28.69
N ARG A 410 13.23 8.80 28.71
CA ARG A 410 12.37 8.50 29.86
C ARG A 410 13.19 8.22 31.14
N GLU A 411 14.20 7.35 31.03
CA GLU A 411 15.05 6.98 32.15
C GLU A 411 15.81 8.21 32.71
N ASN A 412 16.34 9.06 31.82
CA ASN A 412 17.03 10.28 32.22
C ASN A 412 16.05 11.30 32.84
N ALA A 413 14.89 11.51 32.23
CA ALA A 413 13.88 12.44 32.76
C ALA A 413 13.36 12.00 34.15
N THR A 414 13.10 10.68 34.30
CA THR A 414 12.69 10.12 35.60
C THR A 414 13.77 10.25 36.68
N LYS A 415 15.05 9.98 36.32
CA LYS A 415 16.18 10.11 37.28
C LYS A 415 16.40 11.54 37.74
N ARG A 416 16.02 12.52 36.91
CA ARG A 416 16.18 13.97 37.21
C ARG A 416 14.89 14.64 37.70
N ASP A 417 13.82 13.86 37.93
CA ASP A 417 12.49 14.32 38.36
C ASP A 417 11.90 15.42 37.46
N TYR A 418 12.09 15.31 36.14
CA TYR A 418 11.51 16.25 35.19
C TYR A 418 10.00 15.99 35.01
N GLU A 419 9.16 16.98 35.36
CA GLU A 419 7.70 16.87 35.21
C GLU A 419 7.24 16.92 33.76
N CYS A 420 7.93 17.66 32.91
CA CYS A 420 7.75 17.70 31.47
C CYS A 420 9.06 17.94 30.74
N ILE A 421 9.07 17.68 29.45
CA ILE A 421 10.27 17.83 28.61
C ILE A 421 9.92 18.52 27.28
N GLY A 422 10.88 19.27 26.74
CA GLY A 422 10.88 19.67 25.35
C GLY A 422 11.66 18.67 24.49
N VAL A 423 11.27 18.47 23.25
CA VAL A 423 12.05 17.69 22.28
C VAL A 423 12.27 18.54 21.04
N ASN A 424 13.54 18.74 20.71
CA ASN A 424 13.95 19.44 19.50
C ASN A 424 14.47 18.43 18.46
N TYR A 425 14.06 18.60 17.21
CA TYR A 425 14.47 17.72 16.11
C TYR A 425 15.46 18.46 15.20
N VAL A 426 16.70 18.02 15.23
CA VAL A 426 17.78 18.47 14.33
C VAL A 426 17.84 17.47 13.19
N ALA A 427 17.08 17.72 12.14
CA ALA A 427 16.86 16.78 11.06
C ALA A 427 17.06 17.42 9.70
N ASP A 428 17.57 16.65 8.74
CA ASP A 428 17.62 17.08 7.35
C ASP A 428 16.21 17.27 6.81
N PHE A 429 16.05 18.19 5.86
CA PHE A 429 14.75 18.45 5.23
C PHE A 429 14.20 17.17 4.61
N GLY A 430 12.98 16.81 4.98
CA GLY A 430 12.32 15.58 4.50
C GLY A 430 12.64 14.33 5.32
N SER A 431 13.50 14.41 6.34
CA SER A 431 13.74 13.28 7.25
C SER A 431 12.48 12.95 8.04
N GLY A 432 12.15 11.66 8.07
CA GLY A 432 10.97 11.16 8.78
C GLY A 432 11.18 11.22 10.29
N VAL A 433 10.57 12.20 10.93
CA VAL A 433 10.57 12.31 12.39
C VAL A 433 9.67 11.25 12.99
N GLY A 434 8.95 11.02 13.75
CA GLY A 434 8.08 9.91 14.20
C GLY A 434 8.44 9.47 15.60
N PHE A 435 8.38 10.46 16.55
CA PHE A 435 8.67 10.21 17.96
C PHE A 435 7.51 10.62 18.88
N ARG A 436 6.56 11.43 18.42
CA ARG A 436 5.51 12.00 19.27
C ARG A 436 4.65 10.92 19.93
N TYR A 437 4.22 9.92 19.15
CA TYR A 437 3.44 8.82 19.69
C TYR A 437 4.24 7.98 20.69
N LEU A 438 5.54 7.73 20.41
CA LEU A 438 6.41 6.96 21.29
C LEU A 438 6.66 7.68 22.61
N LEU A 439 6.85 9.00 22.58
CA LEU A 439 6.99 9.83 23.78
C LEU A 439 5.72 9.74 24.64
N TRP A 440 4.55 9.90 24.02
CA TRP A 440 3.27 9.73 24.70
C TRP A 440 3.07 8.29 25.24
N TYR A 441 3.36 7.28 24.40
CA TYR A 441 3.19 5.86 24.76
C TYR A 441 4.05 5.45 25.96
N LEU A 442 5.22 6.07 26.11
CA LEU A 442 6.12 5.87 27.25
C LEU A 442 5.86 6.84 28.41
N ASN A 443 4.69 7.50 28.43
CA ASN A 443 4.23 8.40 29.49
C ASN A 443 5.18 9.61 29.72
N LEU A 444 5.77 10.16 28.67
CA LEU A 444 6.50 11.41 28.73
C LEU A 444 5.54 12.57 28.41
N LYS A 445 5.45 13.54 29.31
CA LYS A 445 4.72 14.77 29.08
C LYS A 445 5.57 15.73 28.28
N THR A 446 5.21 15.93 27.00
CA THR A 446 5.95 16.81 26.08
C THR A 446 5.31 18.18 26.00
N VAL A 447 6.15 19.20 25.93
CA VAL A 447 5.78 20.60 25.72
C VAL A 447 6.68 21.22 24.64
N LYS A 448 6.33 22.40 24.14
CA LYS A 448 7.18 23.13 23.19
C LYS A 448 8.56 23.40 23.78
N PRO A 449 9.63 23.16 23.02
CA PRO A 449 10.98 23.45 23.46
C PRO A 449 11.14 24.95 23.85
N ALA A 450 11.69 25.20 25.04
CA ALA A 450 12.01 26.54 25.53
C ALA A 450 13.26 26.48 26.42
N SER A 451 13.96 27.59 26.62
CA SER A 451 15.23 27.66 27.36
C SER A 451 15.12 27.33 28.85
N ASP A 452 13.93 27.43 29.38
CA ASP A 452 13.60 27.21 30.79
C ASP A 452 12.93 25.82 31.04
N ILE A 453 12.90 24.99 30.05
CA ILE A 453 12.40 23.60 30.09
C ILE A 453 13.55 22.66 29.71
N PRO A 454 13.64 21.44 30.29
CA PRO A 454 14.65 20.47 29.87
C PRO A 454 14.39 20.03 28.44
N VAL A 455 15.28 20.35 27.50
CA VAL A 455 15.13 20.04 26.06
C VAL A 455 16.13 18.95 25.67
N TYR A 456 15.59 17.89 25.07
CA TYR A 456 16.35 16.83 24.43
C TYR A 456 16.48 17.11 22.94
N ASP A 457 17.70 17.09 22.39
CA ASP A 457 17.93 17.22 20.95
C ASP A 457 18.08 15.85 20.31
N ILE A 458 17.25 15.56 19.31
CA ILE A 458 17.30 14.34 18.49
C ILE A 458 17.85 14.70 17.11
N TYR A 459 18.98 14.09 16.74
CA TYR A 459 19.69 14.32 15.47
C TYR A 459 19.35 13.21 14.46
N ILE A 460 18.96 13.57 13.22
CA ILE A 460 18.54 12.64 12.17
C ILE A 460 19.03 13.07 10.79
N PRO A 461 19.98 12.38 10.14
CA PRO A 461 20.88 11.38 10.71
C PRO A 461 21.99 12.03 11.53
N PHE A 462 22.43 11.39 12.59
CA PHE A 462 23.38 12.00 13.51
C PHE A 462 24.74 12.38 12.88
N TYR A 463 25.17 11.65 11.85
CA TYR A 463 26.47 11.83 11.21
C TYR A 463 26.58 13.10 10.33
N ASN A 464 25.46 13.75 10.00
CA ASN A 464 25.44 15.01 9.26
C ASN A 464 25.73 16.23 10.13
N TYR A 465 25.83 16.06 11.46
CA TYR A 465 25.94 17.16 12.42
C TYR A 465 27.29 17.11 13.21
N PHE A 466 27.88 18.28 13.45
CA PHE A 466 29.14 18.41 14.20
C PHE A 466 29.00 19.52 15.25
N PRO A 467 29.48 19.27 16.51
CA PRO A 467 30.03 17.99 16.99
C PRO A 467 28.95 16.90 17.01
N GLN A 468 29.37 15.65 16.73
CA GLN A 468 28.42 14.54 16.76
C GLN A 468 27.89 14.29 18.17
N PRO A 469 26.61 13.94 18.34
CA PRO A 469 26.07 13.60 19.66
C PRO A 469 26.77 12.36 20.21
N GLN A 470 27.00 12.36 21.52
CA GLN A 470 27.70 11.25 22.20
C GLN A 470 26.86 9.97 22.26
N ILE A 471 25.55 10.13 22.43
CA ILE A 471 24.61 8.99 22.52
C ILE A 471 24.03 8.72 21.15
N LYS A 472 24.09 7.45 20.73
CA LYS A 472 23.68 7.04 19.36
C LYS A 472 22.85 5.77 19.41
N TYR A 473 21.74 5.77 18.64
CA TYR A 473 20.83 4.66 18.46
C TYR A 473 20.59 4.46 16.97
N GLY A 474 21.33 3.54 16.34
CA GLY A 474 21.26 3.34 14.88
C GLY A 474 21.59 4.62 14.11
N LEU A 475 20.61 5.18 13.40
CA LEU A 475 20.73 6.42 12.64
C LEU A 475 20.54 7.68 13.50
N PHE A 476 20.02 7.54 14.70
CA PHE A 476 19.60 8.64 15.56
C PHE A 476 20.67 8.98 16.58
N GLY A 477 20.90 10.29 16.78
CA GLY A 477 21.72 10.82 17.87
C GLY A 477 20.87 11.48 18.93
N LEU A 478 21.30 11.44 20.18
CA LEU A 478 20.62 12.07 21.30
C LEU A 478 21.59 12.95 22.10
N LYS A 479 21.15 14.17 22.38
CA LYS A 479 21.80 15.05 23.39
C LYS A 479 20.81 15.26 24.53
N HIS A 480 21.27 15.01 25.76
CA HIS A 480 20.49 15.28 26.96
C HIS A 480 20.53 16.79 27.29
N PRO A 481 19.52 17.29 28.01
CA PRO A 481 19.52 18.66 28.50
C PRO A 481 20.76 18.92 29.41
N GLU A 482 21.28 20.13 29.37
CA GLU A 482 22.33 20.57 30.26
C GLU A 482 21.80 20.64 31.70
N GLU A 483 22.70 20.61 32.67
CA GLU A 483 22.29 20.81 34.07
C GLU A 483 21.89 22.26 34.29
N GLY A 484 20.68 22.48 34.83
CA GLY A 484 20.13 23.81 35.04
C GLY A 484 18.88 23.80 35.90
N ASN A 485 18.48 24.98 36.34
CA ASN A 485 17.18 25.15 37.01
C ASN A 485 16.10 25.37 35.97
N TYR A 486 15.14 24.45 35.93
CA TYR A 486 14.02 24.48 35.00
C TYR A 486 12.73 24.92 35.68
N ASP A 487 11.86 25.61 34.94
CA ASP A 487 10.55 26.08 35.42
C ASP A 487 9.42 25.12 34.99
N PHE A 488 9.07 24.23 35.90
CA PHE A 488 8.00 23.24 35.64
C PHE A 488 6.58 23.82 35.78
N THR A 489 6.39 25.06 36.21
CA THR A 489 5.06 25.71 36.20
C THR A 489 4.49 25.77 34.77
N LYS A 490 5.35 25.87 33.77
CA LYS A 490 5.03 25.86 32.34
C LYS A 490 4.51 24.53 31.82
N CYS A 491 4.72 23.44 32.53
CA CYS A 491 4.24 22.11 32.12
C CYS A 491 2.72 22.07 31.95
N ASN A 492 1.99 22.92 32.64
CA ASN A 492 0.52 22.99 32.59
C ASN A 492 0.00 24.22 31.82
N ASP A 493 0.89 25.10 31.34
CA ASP A 493 0.49 26.24 30.54
C ASP A 493 0.08 25.82 29.13
N PHE A 494 -1.14 26.20 28.74
CA PHE A 494 -1.70 25.87 27.42
C PHE A 494 -0.84 26.40 26.24
N SER A 495 -0.17 27.53 26.43
CA SER A 495 0.71 28.15 25.42
C SER A 495 1.94 27.31 25.10
N TYR A 496 2.38 26.46 26.04
CA TYR A 496 3.51 25.52 25.89
C TYR A 496 3.11 24.13 25.46
N GLN A 497 1.81 23.81 25.41
CA GLN A 497 1.39 22.51 24.92
C GLN A 497 1.74 22.36 23.43
N GLU A 498 2.18 21.18 23.03
CA GLU A 498 2.32 20.85 21.61
C GLU A 498 0.95 20.96 20.96
N GLN A 499 0.91 21.61 19.79
CA GLN A 499 -0.35 21.69 19.05
C GLN A 499 -0.85 20.27 18.73
N PRO A 500 -2.14 20.00 18.90
CA PRO A 500 -2.72 18.73 18.48
C PRO A 500 -2.44 18.52 16.99
N LEU A 501 -2.43 17.26 16.58
CA LEU A 501 -2.27 16.91 15.17
C LEU A 501 -3.20 17.75 14.30
N LEU A 502 -2.60 18.43 13.31
CA LEU A 502 -3.35 19.10 12.27
C LEU A 502 -4.20 18.05 11.53
N GLY A 503 -5.48 18.08 11.76
CA GLY A 503 -6.46 17.27 11.08
C GLY A 503 -7.83 17.70 11.57
N PHE A 504 -8.76 17.85 10.66
CA PHE A 504 -10.13 18.15 11.01
C PHE A 504 -10.64 17.04 11.94
N VAL A 505 -10.91 17.41 13.18
CA VAL A 505 -11.61 16.58 14.13
C VAL A 505 -13.07 16.92 13.90
N ASP A 506 -13.83 16.04 13.28
CA ASP A 506 -15.30 15.95 13.15
C ASP A 506 -15.75 15.36 11.81
#